data_5a92f7ecfa68e7066a6d39b685cad5cf
#
_entry.id   5a92f7ecfa68e7066a6d39b685cad5cf
#
_cell.length_a   1.000
_cell.length_b   1.000
_cell.length_c   1.000
_cell.angle_alpha   90.00
_cell.angle_beta   90.00
_cell.angle_gamma   90.00
#
_symmetry.space_group_name_H-M   'P 1'
#
loop_
_entity.id
_entity.type
_entity.pdbx_description
1 polymer ?
#
loop_
_entity_poly.entity_id
_entity_poly.type
_entity_poly.pdbx_seq_one_letter_code
_entity_poly.pdbx_strand_id
1 'polypeptide(L)' 'MTDDHIVALSDCRSYDQAAVDRAVAEAARAAGLPSMTGATVLLKPNLLLSSDPIRAATTHPAVVRAAARAV' A
#
# COMPACT_ATOMS: atom_id res chain seq x y z
N MET A 1 -2.70 26.97 -11.16
CA MET A 1 -2.38 25.85 -10.31
C MET A 1 -2.63 24.56 -11.06
N THR A 2 -1.75 23.69 -10.98
CA THR A 2 -1.90 22.38 -11.60
C THR A 2 -2.51 21.41 -10.62
N ASP A 3 -3.55 20.71 -11.04
CA ASP A 3 -4.05 19.58 -10.29
C ASP A 3 -3.18 18.40 -10.63
N ASP A 4 -2.06 18.30 -9.95
CA ASP A 4 -1.11 17.24 -10.23
C ASP A 4 -1.58 15.96 -9.57
N HIS A 5 -2.08 15.06 -10.39
CA HIS A 5 -2.40 13.72 -9.94
C HIS A 5 -1.15 12.87 -10.10
N ILE A 6 -0.44 12.71 -9.00
CA ILE A 6 0.79 11.95 -8.99
C ILE A 6 0.49 10.48 -8.81
N VAL A 7 1.01 9.65 -9.71
CA VAL A 7 0.95 8.21 -9.58
C VAL A 7 2.37 7.69 -9.41
N ALA A 8 2.61 6.96 -8.34
CA ALA A 8 3.91 6.38 -8.06
C ALA A 8 3.87 4.87 -8.27
N LEU A 9 4.90 4.34 -8.90
CA LEU A 9 5.04 2.91 -9.13
C LEU A 9 6.35 2.45 -8.53
N SER A 10 6.30 1.35 -7.76
CA SER A 10 7.48 0.72 -7.20
C SER A 10 7.54 -0.73 -7.63
N ASP A 11 8.72 -1.20 -8.00
CA ASP A 11 8.91 -2.59 -8.37
C ASP A 11 8.96 -3.46 -7.12
N CYS A 12 8.14 -4.51 -7.11
CA CYS A 12 8.13 -5.46 -6.01
C CYS A 12 7.73 -6.83 -6.56
N ARG A 13 8.66 -7.76 -6.57
CA ARG A 13 8.48 -9.05 -7.22
C ARG A 13 8.17 -10.19 -6.26
N SER A 14 7.98 -9.89 -4.99
CA SER A 14 7.64 -10.91 -4.01
C SER A 14 6.74 -10.33 -2.94
N TYR A 15 6.09 -11.22 -2.19
CA TYR A 15 5.29 -10.83 -1.03
C TYR A 15 6.07 -10.97 0.27
N ASP A 16 7.40 -11.04 0.20
CA ASP A 16 8.22 -10.92 1.40
C ASP A 16 7.90 -9.60 2.11
N GLN A 17 7.61 -9.67 3.40
CA GLN A 17 7.09 -8.50 4.11
C GLN A 17 8.04 -7.30 4.05
N ALA A 18 9.34 -7.54 4.18
CA ALA A 18 10.32 -6.44 4.13
C ALA A 18 10.35 -5.79 2.75
N ALA A 19 10.25 -6.58 1.68
CA ALA A 19 10.24 -6.07 0.32
C ALA A 19 8.96 -5.26 0.05
N VAL A 20 7.82 -5.77 0.49
CA VAL A 20 6.54 -5.09 0.32
C VAL A 20 6.50 -3.81 1.13
N ASP A 21 6.97 -3.84 2.38
CA ASP A 21 7.02 -2.65 3.23
C ASP A 21 7.83 -1.54 2.57
N ARG A 22 8.99 -1.89 2.00
CA ARG A 22 9.84 -0.91 1.33
C ARG A 22 9.17 -0.34 0.08
N ALA A 23 8.59 -1.21 -0.75
CA ALA A 23 7.95 -0.78 -1.99
C ALA A 23 6.77 0.15 -1.71
N VAL A 24 5.93 -0.19 -0.72
CA VAL A 24 4.79 0.63 -0.34
C VAL A 24 5.25 1.97 0.23
N ALA A 25 6.26 1.97 1.09
CA ALA A 25 6.79 3.19 1.66
C ALA A 25 7.38 4.11 0.59
N GLU A 26 8.10 3.54 -0.37
CA GLU A 26 8.64 4.30 -1.50
C GLU A 26 7.53 4.92 -2.34
N ALA A 27 6.53 4.13 -2.70
CA ALA A 27 5.43 4.61 -3.53
C ALA A 27 4.65 5.70 -2.81
N ALA A 28 4.39 5.53 -1.52
CA ALA A 28 3.66 6.52 -0.72
C ALA A 28 4.44 7.83 -0.65
N ARG A 29 5.74 7.76 -0.42
CA ARG A 29 6.57 8.95 -0.35
C ARG A 29 6.66 9.66 -1.70
N ALA A 30 6.84 8.90 -2.78
CA ALA A 30 6.92 9.46 -4.12
C ALA A 30 5.61 10.11 -4.56
N ALA A 31 4.48 9.56 -4.10
CA ALA A 31 3.16 10.12 -4.39
C ALA A 31 2.79 11.30 -3.49
N GLY A 32 3.62 11.60 -2.49
CA GLY A 32 3.41 12.76 -1.63
C GLY A 32 2.48 12.52 -0.45
N LEU A 33 2.41 11.28 0.05
CA LEU A 33 1.60 10.99 1.23
C LEU A 33 2.11 11.78 2.43
N PRO A 34 1.26 12.61 3.08
CA PRO A 34 1.69 13.38 4.23
C PRO A 34 1.83 12.51 5.47
N SER A 35 2.50 13.05 6.50
CA SER A 35 2.57 12.38 7.79
C SER A 35 1.18 12.25 8.39
N MET A 36 0.87 11.06 8.89
CA MET A 36 -0.41 10.76 9.54
C MET A 36 -0.24 10.63 11.06
N THR A 37 0.86 11.10 11.61
CA THR A 37 1.13 11.01 13.04
C THR A 37 0.00 11.66 13.83
N GLY A 38 -0.57 10.90 14.77
CA GLY A 38 -1.67 11.38 15.60
C GLY A 38 -3.03 11.32 14.96
N ALA A 39 -3.12 10.92 13.70
CA ALA A 39 -4.39 10.80 12.99
C ALA A 39 -4.95 9.39 13.10
N THR A 40 -6.28 9.30 13.02
CA THR A 40 -6.95 8.01 12.87
C THR A 40 -7.10 7.73 11.38
N VAL A 41 -6.57 6.63 10.91
CA VAL A 41 -6.56 6.28 9.49
C VAL A 41 -7.38 5.02 9.25
N LEU A 42 -8.26 5.08 8.26
CA LEU A 42 -9.04 3.93 7.83
C LEU A 42 -8.44 3.35 6.56
N LEU A 43 -8.10 2.06 6.60
CA LEU A 43 -7.63 1.34 5.43
C LEU A 43 -8.77 0.50 4.87
N LYS A 44 -8.98 0.59 3.56
CA LYS A 44 -10.04 -0.15 2.88
C LYS A 44 -9.44 -1.07 1.82
N PRO A 45 -8.96 -2.24 2.22
CA PRO A 45 -8.43 -3.18 1.23
C PRO A 45 -9.54 -3.77 0.37
N ASN A 46 -9.15 -4.26 -0.79
CA ASN A 46 -10.09 -4.94 -1.67
C ASN A 46 -10.31 -6.36 -1.16
N LEU A 47 -11.49 -6.63 -0.62
CA LEU A 47 -11.84 -7.92 -0.06
C LEU A 47 -13.06 -8.49 -0.79
N LEU A 48 -12.86 -8.86 -2.05
CA LEU A 48 -13.96 -9.33 -2.89
C LEU A 48 -14.45 -10.73 -2.48
N LEU A 49 -13.52 -11.61 -2.14
CA LEU A 49 -13.82 -12.99 -1.81
C LEU A 49 -12.90 -13.45 -0.69
N SER A 50 -13.37 -14.43 0.09
CA SER A 50 -12.51 -15.15 1.02
C SER A 50 -11.71 -16.17 0.19
N SER A 51 -10.61 -15.73 -0.41
CA SER A 51 -9.84 -16.56 -1.32
C SER A 51 -8.37 -16.59 -0.94
N ASP A 52 -7.68 -17.57 -1.49
CA ASP A 52 -6.24 -17.69 -1.36
C ASP A 52 -5.57 -16.44 -1.97
N PRO A 53 -4.59 -15.84 -1.30
CA PRO A 53 -3.87 -14.69 -1.84
C PRO A 53 -3.27 -14.91 -3.24
N ILE A 54 -2.96 -16.15 -3.59
CA ILE A 54 -2.41 -16.49 -4.91
C ILE A 54 -3.37 -16.11 -6.04
N ARG A 55 -4.66 -16.13 -5.76
CA ARG A 55 -5.68 -15.80 -6.78
C ARG A 55 -5.81 -14.31 -7.04
N ALA A 56 -5.17 -13.49 -6.22
CA ALA A 56 -5.17 -12.04 -6.37
C ALA A 56 -6.57 -11.40 -6.42
N ALA A 57 -7.61 -12.11 -5.96
CA ALA A 57 -8.97 -11.57 -5.88
C ALA A 57 -9.14 -10.65 -4.68
N THR A 58 -8.26 -10.76 -3.69
CA THR A 58 -8.26 -9.99 -2.46
C THR A 58 -6.87 -9.38 -2.28
N THR A 59 -6.78 -8.21 -1.70
CA THR A 59 -5.49 -7.60 -1.42
C THR A 59 -4.67 -8.51 -0.51
N HIS A 60 -3.42 -8.80 -0.90
CA HIS A 60 -2.56 -9.68 -0.13
C HIS A 60 -2.29 -9.09 1.26
N PRO A 61 -2.32 -9.90 2.33
CA PRO A 61 -2.10 -9.40 3.69
C PRO A 61 -0.81 -8.62 3.87
N ALA A 62 0.25 -8.98 3.16
CA ALA A 62 1.52 -8.25 3.25
C ALA A 62 1.37 -6.80 2.82
N VAL A 63 0.54 -6.54 1.81
CA VAL A 63 0.28 -5.17 1.33
C VAL A 63 -0.51 -4.38 2.37
N VAL A 64 -1.52 -5.00 2.98
CA VAL A 64 -2.31 -4.34 4.03
C VAL A 64 -1.41 -3.97 5.20
N ARG A 65 -0.53 -4.87 5.60
CA ARG A 65 0.40 -4.61 6.70
C ARG A 65 1.38 -3.50 6.35
N ALA A 66 1.89 -3.51 5.13
CA ALA A 66 2.80 -2.47 4.65
C ALA A 66 2.12 -1.11 4.62
N ALA A 67 0.88 -1.04 4.17
CA ALA A 67 0.13 0.21 4.16
C ALA A 67 -0.10 0.74 5.58
N ALA A 68 -0.41 -0.16 6.53
CA ALA A 68 -0.58 0.23 7.92
C ALA A 68 0.71 0.80 8.51
N ARG A 69 1.85 0.28 8.11
CA ARG A 69 3.15 0.78 8.57
C ARG A 69 3.56 2.08 7.91
N ALA A 70 3.09 2.32 6.69
CA ALA A 70 3.44 3.53 5.93
C ALA A 70 2.68 4.77 6.42
N VAL A 71 1.54 4.59 7.04
CA VAL A 71 0.73 5.70 7.56
C VAL A 71 0.91 5.85 9.09
#